data_2370c3dddbef357d3bc8c344e77c3d9d
#
_entry.id   2370c3dddbef357d3bc8c344e77c3d9d
#
_cell.length_a   1.000
_cell.length_b   1.000
_cell.length_c   1.000
_cell.angle_alpha   90.00
_cell.angle_beta   90.00
_cell.angle_gamma   90.00
#
_symmetry.space_group_name_H-M   'P 1'
#
loop_
_entity.id
_entity.type
_entity.pdbx_description
1 polymer ?
#
loop_
_entity_poly.entity_id
_entity_poly.type
_entity_poly.pdbx_seq_one_letter_code
_entity_poly.pdbx_strand_id
1 'polypeptide(L)'
;MPFVSSIRSNYANIGRNSATNTGWLNGISGGTVTVEGGYRIHTYTSQGTGNSFLPGQIQRPMVAEIYAWGAAGGSGTGGSWGGWSIGGGGGFAGGNITITPNSSYVVAVGNAGSVATGINFRSATGGGGGTTWGNGDGGGLSGIFSTSYTHANSILIAGGGGGGGSSRGSGQRNNDGGGGGGTVGQNGEAYQHGSTFVQGGTQSAGGSSQINGATLASGPLVGGTSDPHCAGGGGGYYGGGTGGYTEPDTMAGGGGGSGYVHPSLLTNTTLTQANRDVVANAGSSLYPGSVGNHPGGANVAGQRGHVIIRYLAR
;
A
#
# COMPACT_ATOMS: atom_id res chain seq x y z
N MET A 1 41.36 -28.48 53.66
CA MET A 1 40.43 -28.48 52.56
C MET A 1 39.86 -27.09 52.38
N PRO A 2 40.23 -26.37 51.36
CA PRO A 2 39.46 -25.21 50.93
C PRO A 2 39.46 -25.11 49.41
N PHE A 3 38.43 -25.59 48.77
CA PHE A 3 38.20 -25.35 47.33
C PHE A 3 36.71 -25.38 46.98
N VAL A 4 35.89 -24.44 47.44
CA VAL A 4 34.53 -24.26 46.94
C VAL A 4 34.09 -22.79 46.87
N SER A 5 34.98 -21.80 46.93
CA SER A 5 34.53 -20.39 46.94
C SER A 5 34.73 -19.61 45.62
N SER A 6 35.32 -20.23 44.58
CA SER A 6 35.63 -19.49 43.35
C SER A 6 34.69 -19.69 42.15
N ILE A 7 33.70 -20.60 42.26
CA ILE A 7 32.82 -20.89 41.13
C ILE A 7 31.52 -20.08 41.14
N ARG A 8 31.11 -19.49 42.27
CA ARG A 8 29.88 -18.71 42.38
C ARG A 8 29.95 -17.27 41.85
N SER A 9 31.15 -16.70 41.69
CA SER A 9 31.29 -15.32 41.20
C SER A 9 31.20 -15.17 39.69
N ASN A 10 31.45 -16.24 38.91
CA ASN A 10 31.42 -16.15 37.45
C ASN A 10 30.02 -16.34 36.83
N TYR A 11 29.09 -16.95 37.55
CA TYR A 11 27.69 -17.10 37.03
C TYR A 11 26.83 -15.88 37.27
N ALA A 12 27.14 -15.03 38.24
CA ALA A 12 26.37 -13.81 38.51
C ALA A 12 26.61 -12.69 37.47
N ASN A 13 27.72 -12.74 36.75
CA ASN A 13 28.07 -11.72 35.73
C ASN A 13 27.62 -12.09 34.32
N ILE A 14 27.23 -13.34 34.05
CA ILE A 14 26.76 -13.74 32.72
C ILE A 14 25.31 -13.25 32.48
N GLY A 15 24.54 -13.01 33.52
CA GLY A 15 23.14 -12.56 33.43
C GLY A 15 22.94 -11.04 33.30
N ARG A 16 23.98 -10.22 33.55
CA ARG A 16 23.83 -8.76 33.54
C ARG A 16 24.38 -8.05 32.30
N ASN A 17 25.19 -8.71 31.50
CA ASN A 17 25.74 -8.11 30.27
C ASN A 17 24.95 -8.43 28.99
N SER A 18 23.82 -9.08 29.09
CA SER A 18 23.02 -9.38 27.90
C SER A 18 22.02 -8.27 27.50
N ALA A 19 21.97 -7.18 28.26
CA ALA A 19 20.92 -6.17 28.07
C ALA A 19 21.30 -4.99 27.18
N THR A 20 22.54 -4.86 26.71
CA THR A 20 22.94 -3.63 25.99
C THR A 20 23.97 -3.79 24.86
N ASN A 21 24.24 -4.99 24.37
CA ASN A 21 25.15 -5.08 23.21
C ASN A 21 24.41 -4.86 21.89
N THR A 22 23.77 -3.68 21.75
CA THR A 22 23.16 -3.21 20.50
C THR A 22 24.19 -2.57 19.57
N GLY A 23 25.48 -2.65 19.90
CA GLY A 23 26.54 -2.03 19.11
C GLY A 23 26.57 -2.47 17.64
N TRP A 24 26.16 -3.71 17.35
CA TRP A 24 26.09 -4.23 16.00
C TRP A 24 24.88 -3.72 15.19
N LEU A 25 23.90 -3.08 15.85
CA LEU A 25 22.73 -2.42 15.24
C LEU A 25 22.93 -0.91 15.10
N ASN A 26 24.12 -0.39 15.45
CA ASN A 26 24.41 1.03 15.31
C ASN A 26 24.45 1.43 13.84
N GLY A 27 23.86 2.57 13.54
CA GLY A 27 23.80 3.12 12.18
C GLY A 27 22.60 2.69 11.36
N ILE A 28 21.70 1.82 11.87
CA ILE A 28 20.46 1.54 11.18
C ILE A 28 19.54 2.76 11.27
N SER A 29 19.15 3.28 10.13
CA SER A 29 18.34 4.50 10.03
C SER A 29 17.21 4.40 9.02
N GLY A 30 16.29 5.34 9.08
CA GLY A 30 15.12 5.48 8.22
C GLY A 30 13.81 5.42 9.01
N GLY A 31 12.82 6.20 8.58
CA GLY A 31 11.54 6.32 9.24
C GLY A 31 11.60 6.88 10.67
N THR A 32 10.50 6.80 11.38
CA THR A 32 10.44 7.07 12.82
C THR A 32 10.75 5.79 13.58
N VAL A 33 11.71 5.85 14.52
CA VAL A 33 12.22 4.68 15.23
C VAL A 33 11.67 4.63 16.65
N THR A 34 11.09 3.48 17.03
CA THR A 34 10.68 3.17 18.41
C THR A 34 11.26 1.82 18.85
N VAL A 35 11.30 1.57 20.16
CA VAL A 35 11.67 0.27 20.73
C VAL A 35 10.53 -0.19 21.63
N GLU A 36 9.92 -1.30 21.29
CA GLU A 36 8.77 -1.84 22.00
C GLU A 36 8.78 -3.37 21.95
N GLY A 37 8.43 -4.03 23.04
CA GLY A 37 8.34 -5.50 23.11
C GLY A 37 9.64 -6.23 22.75
N GLY A 38 10.81 -5.59 22.89
CA GLY A 38 12.10 -6.16 22.46
C GLY A 38 12.38 -6.03 20.95
N TYR A 39 11.53 -5.34 20.21
CA TYR A 39 11.73 -4.98 18.80
C TYR A 39 12.17 -3.54 18.65
N ARG A 40 13.04 -3.30 17.68
CA ARG A 40 13.26 -1.99 17.09
C ARG A 40 12.36 -1.88 15.86
N ILE A 41 11.55 -0.83 15.81
CA ILE A 41 10.49 -0.63 14.84
C ILE A 41 10.74 0.67 14.08
N HIS A 42 10.83 0.57 12.77
CA HIS A 42 10.93 1.69 11.84
C HIS A 42 9.58 1.89 11.18
N THR A 43 8.96 3.04 11.41
CA THR A 43 7.63 3.37 10.91
C THR A 43 7.74 4.45 9.85
N TYR A 44 7.14 4.21 8.67
CA TYR A 44 7.12 5.12 7.54
C TYR A 44 5.71 5.60 7.28
N THR A 45 5.52 6.91 7.44
CA THR A 45 4.23 7.59 7.26
C THR A 45 4.31 8.73 6.25
N SER A 46 5.52 9.18 5.90
CA SER A 46 5.73 10.22 4.90
C SER A 46 5.45 9.65 3.52
N GLN A 47 4.40 10.14 2.88
CA GLN A 47 3.99 9.75 1.55
C GLN A 47 5.10 10.04 0.53
N GLY A 48 5.29 9.13 -0.41
CA GLY A 48 6.28 9.26 -1.47
C GLY A 48 7.17 8.04 -1.63
N THR A 49 8.07 8.13 -2.60
CA THR A 49 9.05 7.10 -2.95
C THR A 49 10.48 7.44 -2.52
N GLY A 50 10.64 8.54 -1.79
CA GLY A 50 11.94 9.05 -1.34
C GLY A 50 12.38 8.58 0.04
N ASN A 51 11.59 7.74 0.72
CA ASN A 51 11.99 7.20 2.01
C ASN A 51 13.01 6.07 1.82
N SER A 52 13.91 5.93 2.77
CA SER A 52 14.93 4.88 2.74
C SER A 52 15.00 4.12 4.07
N PHE A 53 15.36 2.85 4.00
CA PHE A 53 15.81 2.06 5.12
C PHE A 53 17.27 1.70 4.88
N LEU A 54 18.15 2.19 5.75
CA LEU A 54 19.60 2.04 5.65
C LEU A 54 20.11 1.21 6.83
N PRO A 55 20.38 -0.08 6.62
CA PRO A 55 20.92 -0.95 7.66
C PRO A 55 22.30 -0.53 8.18
N GLY A 56 23.01 0.31 7.44
CA GLY A 56 24.34 0.74 7.82
C GLY A 56 25.34 -0.42 7.88
N GLN A 57 26.32 -0.28 8.74
CA GLN A 57 27.37 -1.30 8.91
C GLN A 57 26.99 -2.32 10.00
N ILE A 58 25.82 -2.98 9.85
CA ILE A 58 25.52 -4.12 10.73
C ILE A 58 26.61 -5.18 10.56
N GLN A 59 27.04 -5.79 11.65
CA GLN A 59 28.18 -6.72 11.62
C GLN A 59 27.82 -8.12 11.08
N ARG A 60 26.55 -8.45 11.01
CA ARG A 60 26.02 -9.73 10.52
C ARG A 60 24.64 -9.59 9.94
N PRO A 61 24.23 -10.47 9.04
CA PRO A 61 22.85 -10.51 8.56
C PRO A 61 21.84 -10.66 9.70
N MET A 62 20.69 -10.01 9.56
CA MET A 62 19.58 -10.11 10.51
C MET A 62 18.26 -10.32 9.78
N VAL A 63 17.32 -11.00 10.43
CA VAL A 63 15.95 -11.12 9.93
C VAL A 63 15.14 -9.92 10.41
N ALA A 64 14.48 -9.25 9.46
CA ALA A 64 13.50 -8.21 9.72
C ALA A 64 12.13 -8.64 9.18
N GLU A 65 11.10 -8.26 9.90
CA GLU A 65 9.71 -8.39 9.48
C GLU A 65 9.26 -7.10 8.81
N ILE A 66 8.62 -7.21 7.67
CA ILE A 66 8.10 -6.08 6.90
C ILE A 66 6.60 -6.20 6.78
N TYR A 67 5.90 -5.07 6.97
CA TYR A 67 4.46 -4.95 6.84
C TYR A 67 4.14 -3.67 6.07
N ALA A 68 3.31 -3.79 5.04
CA ALA A 68 2.88 -2.66 4.24
C ALA A 68 1.36 -2.67 4.06
N TRP A 69 0.76 -1.50 4.12
CA TRP A 69 -0.63 -1.23 3.74
C TRP A 69 -0.63 -0.24 2.59
N GLY A 70 -1.31 -0.55 1.50
CA GLY A 70 -1.55 0.36 0.40
C GLY A 70 -2.46 1.51 0.81
N ALA A 71 -2.48 2.57 0.03
CA ALA A 71 -3.40 3.68 0.26
C ALA A 71 -4.80 3.39 -0.31
N ALA A 72 -5.82 3.98 0.28
CA ALA A 72 -7.18 3.95 -0.29
C ALA A 72 -7.33 4.95 -1.43
N GLY A 73 -8.22 4.66 -2.37
CA GLY A 73 -8.71 5.61 -3.37
C GLY A 73 -9.59 6.70 -2.76
N GLY A 74 -9.77 7.79 -3.48
CA GLY A 74 -10.70 8.87 -3.12
C GLY A 74 -12.13 8.55 -3.55
N SER A 75 -13.13 9.22 -2.96
CA SER A 75 -14.51 9.11 -3.39
C SER A 75 -14.77 9.86 -4.70
N GLY A 76 -15.72 9.36 -5.49
CA GLY A 76 -16.36 10.13 -6.54
C GLY A 76 -17.39 11.11 -5.97
N THR A 77 -17.56 12.24 -6.64
CA THR A 77 -18.60 13.22 -6.31
C THR A 77 -19.84 12.95 -7.15
N GLY A 78 -20.99 13.13 -6.58
CA GLY A 78 -22.27 12.89 -7.26
C GLY A 78 -22.67 13.92 -8.29
N GLY A 79 -21.78 14.70 -8.88
CA GLY A 79 -22.14 15.70 -9.90
C GLY A 79 -23.45 16.43 -9.62
N SER A 80 -24.17 16.81 -10.65
CA SER A 80 -25.51 17.44 -10.54
C SER A 80 -26.63 16.53 -10.03
N TRP A 81 -26.35 15.23 -9.84
CA TRP A 81 -27.36 14.19 -9.57
C TRP A 81 -27.33 13.64 -8.14
N GLY A 82 -26.41 14.12 -7.29
CA GLY A 82 -26.40 13.85 -5.85
C GLY A 82 -25.98 12.43 -5.42
N GLY A 83 -25.60 11.54 -6.35
CA GLY A 83 -25.03 10.23 -6.03
C GLY A 83 -23.54 10.31 -5.75
N TRP A 84 -22.98 9.41 -4.94
CA TRP A 84 -21.55 9.34 -4.64
C TRP A 84 -21.09 7.88 -4.56
N SER A 85 -19.83 7.65 -4.84
CA SER A 85 -19.19 6.34 -4.74
C SER A 85 -17.91 6.46 -3.94
N ILE A 86 -17.58 5.42 -3.23
CA ILE A 86 -16.37 5.38 -2.38
C ILE A 86 -15.18 4.84 -3.16
N GLY A 87 -14.00 5.25 -2.76
CA GLY A 87 -12.76 4.64 -3.22
C GLY A 87 -12.51 3.29 -2.56
N GLY A 88 -11.77 2.42 -3.24
CA GLY A 88 -11.35 1.13 -2.70
C GLY A 88 -10.34 1.29 -1.58
N GLY A 89 -10.34 0.36 -0.62
CA GLY A 89 -9.35 0.25 0.44
C GLY A 89 -7.99 -0.25 -0.08
N GLY A 90 -6.93 0.03 0.66
CA GLY A 90 -5.59 -0.48 0.37
C GLY A 90 -5.42 -1.93 0.79
N GLY A 91 -4.66 -2.70 0.00
CA GLY A 91 -4.25 -4.06 0.32
C GLY A 91 -3.19 -4.14 1.40
N PHE A 92 -2.85 -5.34 1.78
CA PHE A 92 -1.78 -5.64 2.73
C PHE A 92 -0.77 -6.60 2.13
N ALA A 93 0.52 -6.38 2.46
CA ALA A 93 1.61 -7.31 2.19
C ALA A 93 2.51 -7.41 3.43
N GLY A 94 2.94 -8.62 3.75
CA GLY A 94 3.85 -8.88 4.86
C GLY A 94 4.82 -10.00 4.55
N GLY A 95 5.97 -10.03 5.23
CA GLY A 95 6.96 -11.08 5.09
C GLY A 95 8.25 -10.79 5.86
N ASN A 96 9.10 -11.80 5.96
CA ASN A 96 10.40 -11.71 6.60
C ASN A 96 11.50 -11.61 5.55
N ILE A 97 12.42 -10.66 5.71
CA ILE A 97 13.60 -10.46 4.85
C ILE A 97 14.89 -10.66 5.66
N THR A 98 15.90 -11.22 5.03
CA THR A 98 17.26 -11.17 5.57
C THR A 98 17.95 -9.89 5.12
N ILE A 99 18.15 -8.97 6.05
CA ILE A 99 18.92 -7.74 5.85
C ILE A 99 20.39 -8.06 5.93
N THR A 100 21.18 -7.63 4.94
CA THR A 100 22.63 -7.80 4.90
C THR A 100 23.36 -6.48 5.18
N PRO A 101 24.62 -6.53 5.66
CA PRO A 101 25.45 -5.34 5.83
C PRO A 101 25.53 -4.52 4.53
N ASN A 102 25.55 -3.19 4.67
CA ASN A 102 25.69 -2.23 3.57
C ASN A 102 24.61 -2.30 2.48
N SER A 103 23.53 -3.05 2.70
CA SER A 103 22.37 -2.98 1.83
C SER A 103 21.64 -1.64 2.00
N SER A 104 20.88 -1.25 1.00
CA SER A 104 19.99 -0.08 1.06
C SER A 104 18.66 -0.43 0.44
N TYR A 105 17.60 0.09 1.01
CA TYR A 105 16.25 -0.15 0.54
C TYR A 105 15.50 1.17 0.36
N VAL A 106 14.77 1.27 -0.73
CA VAL A 106 13.79 2.35 -0.93
C VAL A 106 12.46 1.90 -0.34
N VAL A 107 11.84 2.78 0.44
CA VAL A 107 10.52 2.55 1.04
C VAL A 107 9.52 3.50 0.39
N ALA A 108 8.52 2.95 -0.27
CA ALA A 108 7.42 3.72 -0.83
C ALA A 108 6.23 3.70 0.13
N VAL A 109 5.64 4.87 0.37
CA VAL A 109 4.40 5.03 1.12
C VAL A 109 3.38 5.69 0.20
N GLY A 110 2.33 4.96 -0.13
CA GLY A 110 1.31 5.41 -1.07
C GLY A 110 0.55 6.65 -0.59
N ASN A 111 0.36 7.61 -1.49
CA ASN A 111 -0.54 8.73 -1.24
C ASN A 111 -1.98 8.24 -1.27
N ALA A 112 -2.79 8.83 -0.39
CA ALA A 112 -4.23 8.71 -0.48
C ALA A 112 -4.74 9.21 -1.83
N GLY A 113 -5.71 8.51 -2.39
CA GLY A 113 -6.48 9.03 -3.52
C GLY A 113 -7.24 10.27 -3.08
N SER A 114 -7.16 11.34 -3.84
CA SER A 114 -7.89 12.58 -3.60
C SER A 114 -9.24 12.57 -4.30
N VAL A 115 -10.07 13.54 -3.93
CA VAL A 115 -11.29 13.86 -4.70
C VAL A 115 -10.92 14.92 -5.72
N ALA A 116 -11.24 14.71 -6.97
CA ALA A 116 -11.03 15.72 -7.99
C ALA A 116 -12.13 16.80 -7.89
N THR A 117 -11.75 18.00 -7.47
CA THR A 117 -12.64 19.17 -7.38
C THR A 117 -12.55 20.10 -8.61
N GLY A 118 -11.94 19.63 -9.70
CA GLY A 118 -11.72 20.45 -10.92
C GLY A 118 -10.97 19.69 -12.01
N ILE A 119 -10.58 20.41 -13.06
CA ILE A 119 -9.92 19.88 -14.27
C ILE A 119 -8.40 19.61 -14.11
N ASN A 120 -7.94 19.29 -12.91
CA ASN A 120 -6.53 19.03 -12.68
C ASN A 120 -6.25 17.54 -12.59
N PHE A 121 -5.42 17.02 -13.49
CA PHE A 121 -4.88 15.66 -13.39
C PHE A 121 -3.99 15.57 -12.14
N ARG A 122 -4.32 14.65 -11.25
CA ARG A 122 -3.49 14.35 -10.09
C ARG A 122 -3.09 12.88 -10.17
N SER A 123 -1.81 12.61 -10.08
CA SER A 123 -1.30 11.26 -9.88
C SER A 123 -0.91 11.12 -8.42
N ALA A 124 -1.46 10.14 -7.72
CA ALA A 124 -1.04 9.86 -6.36
C ALA A 124 0.40 9.31 -6.38
N THR A 125 1.28 9.86 -5.55
CA THR A 125 2.63 9.32 -5.37
C THR A 125 2.53 7.86 -4.89
N GLY A 126 3.36 6.97 -5.42
CA GLY A 126 3.20 5.53 -5.25
C GLY A 126 2.29 4.92 -6.32
N GLY A 127 2.03 5.64 -7.43
CA GLY A 127 1.47 5.11 -8.65
C GLY A 127 -0.05 5.03 -8.73
N GLY A 128 -0.80 5.67 -7.84
CA GLY A 128 -2.27 5.80 -8.00
C GLY A 128 -2.61 6.65 -9.22
N GLY A 129 -3.60 6.24 -10.00
CA GLY A 129 -4.07 6.97 -11.18
C GLY A 129 -4.79 8.27 -10.79
N GLY A 130 -4.57 9.34 -11.54
CA GLY A 130 -5.26 10.61 -11.37
C GLY A 130 -6.53 10.71 -12.20
N THR A 131 -7.41 11.63 -11.81
CA THR A 131 -8.70 11.87 -12.46
C THR A 131 -9.07 13.36 -12.46
N THR A 132 -10.16 13.69 -13.09
CA THR A 132 -10.76 15.03 -13.12
C THR A 132 -12.28 14.93 -12.96
N TRP A 133 -12.97 16.05 -12.88
CA TRP A 133 -14.44 16.12 -12.94
C TRP A 133 -15.20 15.32 -11.87
N GLY A 134 -14.75 15.42 -10.62
CA GLY A 134 -15.56 14.88 -9.53
C GLY A 134 -15.46 13.38 -9.32
N ASN A 135 -14.54 12.69 -9.97
CA ASN A 135 -14.22 11.29 -9.67
C ASN A 135 -13.07 11.18 -8.67
N GLY A 136 -12.93 10.03 -8.05
CA GLY A 136 -11.83 9.77 -7.11
C GLY A 136 -10.54 9.36 -7.80
N ASP A 137 -9.40 9.87 -7.34
CA ASP A 137 -8.09 9.36 -7.71
C ASP A 137 -7.88 7.97 -7.11
N GLY A 138 -7.11 7.11 -7.76
CA GLY A 138 -6.64 5.86 -7.17
C GLY A 138 -5.65 6.10 -6.03
N GLY A 139 -5.63 5.23 -5.03
CA GLY A 139 -4.64 5.21 -3.97
C GLY A 139 -3.30 4.66 -4.46
N GLY A 140 -2.19 5.14 -3.90
CA GLY A 140 -0.84 4.67 -4.20
C GLY A 140 -0.50 3.35 -3.54
N LEU A 141 0.43 2.60 -4.12
CA LEU A 141 1.03 1.43 -3.47
C LEU A 141 1.93 1.82 -2.29
N SER A 142 2.10 0.90 -1.35
CA SER A 142 3.17 0.97 -0.36
C SER A 142 4.05 -0.27 -0.44
N GLY A 143 5.35 -0.13 -0.18
CA GLY A 143 6.23 -1.28 -0.28
C GLY A 143 7.70 -0.97 -0.07
N ILE A 144 8.52 -2.01 -0.24
CA ILE A 144 9.97 -1.93 -0.14
C ILE A 144 10.62 -2.45 -1.43
N PHE A 145 11.68 -1.78 -1.85
CA PHE A 145 12.44 -2.04 -3.07
C PHE A 145 13.93 -2.13 -2.76
N SER A 146 14.65 -2.96 -3.50
CA SER A 146 16.11 -2.94 -3.46
C SER A 146 16.60 -1.73 -4.27
N THR A 147 17.51 -0.97 -3.73
CA THR A 147 18.25 0.13 -4.39
C THR A 147 17.43 1.26 -5.01
N SER A 148 16.39 1.01 -5.80
CA SER A 148 15.61 2.05 -6.47
C SER A 148 14.13 1.65 -6.65
N TYR A 149 13.25 2.66 -6.76
CA TYR A 149 11.82 2.48 -7.01
C TYR A 149 11.57 2.09 -8.47
N THR A 150 11.75 0.82 -8.77
CA THR A 150 11.47 0.25 -10.10
C THR A 150 10.80 -1.12 -9.95
N HIS A 151 10.06 -1.54 -10.95
CA HIS A 151 9.36 -2.82 -10.94
C HIS A 151 10.32 -4.02 -10.74
N ALA A 152 11.48 -3.99 -11.38
CA ALA A 152 12.49 -5.06 -11.26
C ALA A 152 13.10 -5.16 -9.85
N ASN A 153 13.08 -4.08 -9.08
CA ASN A 153 13.62 -4.02 -7.73
C ASN A 153 12.55 -4.23 -6.63
N SER A 154 11.34 -4.61 -7.01
CA SER A 154 10.27 -4.86 -6.06
C SER A 154 10.58 -6.03 -5.15
N ILE A 155 10.49 -5.82 -3.85
CA ILE A 155 10.63 -6.87 -2.82
C ILE A 155 9.26 -7.21 -2.23
N LEU A 156 8.52 -6.19 -1.80
CA LEU A 156 7.21 -6.36 -1.20
C LEU A 156 6.35 -5.15 -1.56
N ILE A 157 5.14 -5.38 -2.04
CA ILE A 157 4.18 -4.35 -2.43
C ILE A 157 2.80 -4.67 -1.90
N ALA A 158 2.20 -3.71 -1.20
CA ALA A 158 0.77 -3.66 -0.91
C ALA A 158 0.10 -2.74 -1.93
N GLY A 159 -0.83 -3.24 -2.70
CA GLY A 159 -1.52 -2.48 -3.75
C GLY A 159 -2.47 -1.45 -3.17
N GLY A 160 -2.62 -0.32 -3.83
CA GLY A 160 -3.59 0.74 -3.52
C GLY A 160 -4.98 0.45 -4.08
N GLY A 161 -6.01 1.03 -3.49
CA GLY A 161 -7.39 0.94 -3.96
C GLY A 161 -7.68 1.86 -5.15
N GLY A 162 -8.64 1.50 -5.99
CA GLY A 162 -9.15 2.34 -7.08
C GLY A 162 -10.00 3.50 -6.57
N GLY A 163 -10.10 4.58 -7.32
CA GLY A 163 -10.98 5.70 -7.03
C GLY A 163 -12.47 5.37 -7.26
N GLY A 164 -13.37 6.03 -6.55
CA GLY A 164 -14.80 5.96 -6.79
C GLY A 164 -15.19 6.76 -8.03
N GLY A 165 -16.11 6.22 -8.84
CA GLY A 165 -16.69 6.91 -9.98
C GLY A 165 -17.86 7.83 -9.59
N SER A 166 -18.37 8.63 -10.52
CA SER A 166 -19.58 9.41 -10.30
C SER A 166 -20.81 8.50 -10.42
N SER A 167 -21.81 8.73 -9.58
CA SER A 167 -23.04 7.93 -9.55
C SER A 167 -24.26 8.77 -9.90
N ARG A 168 -25.17 8.20 -10.68
CA ARG A 168 -26.47 8.79 -11.01
C ARG A 168 -27.49 8.36 -9.96
N GLY A 169 -28.10 9.36 -9.30
CA GLY A 169 -29.15 9.10 -8.31
C GLY A 169 -28.67 9.25 -6.86
N SER A 170 -29.53 9.80 -6.03
CA SER A 170 -29.24 10.06 -4.62
C SER A 170 -29.06 8.74 -3.84
N GLY A 171 -27.89 8.58 -3.23
CA GLY A 171 -27.63 7.51 -2.25
C GLY A 171 -27.26 6.14 -2.82
N GLN A 172 -27.00 6.00 -4.12
CA GLN A 172 -26.62 4.71 -4.70
C GLN A 172 -25.09 4.59 -4.79
N ARG A 173 -24.55 3.54 -4.19
CA ARG A 173 -23.13 3.11 -4.26
C ARG A 173 -22.99 2.07 -5.38
N ASN A 174 -22.93 2.48 -6.62
CA ASN A 174 -22.91 1.52 -7.75
C ASN A 174 -21.66 1.65 -8.65
N ASN A 175 -20.73 2.52 -8.27
CA ASN A 175 -19.49 2.78 -9.00
C ASN A 175 -18.31 2.89 -8.04
N ASP A 176 -18.28 2.03 -7.03
CA ASP A 176 -17.23 2.03 -6.02
C ASP A 176 -15.90 1.56 -6.63
N GLY A 177 -14.80 2.11 -6.13
CA GLY A 177 -13.45 1.68 -6.48
C GLY A 177 -13.15 0.29 -5.97
N GLY A 178 -12.39 -0.48 -6.73
CA GLY A 178 -11.91 -1.81 -6.32
C GLY A 178 -10.84 -1.74 -5.24
N GLY A 179 -10.88 -2.66 -4.26
CA GLY A 179 -9.85 -2.81 -3.24
C GLY A 179 -8.50 -3.25 -3.83
N GLY A 180 -7.42 -2.74 -3.28
CA GLY A 180 -6.06 -3.11 -3.66
C GLY A 180 -5.54 -4.36 -2.98
N GLY A 181 -4.41 -4.89 -3.40
CA GLY A 181 -3.68 -5.98 -2.79
C GLY A 181 -4.07 -7.37 -3.28
N GLY A 182 -3.64 -8.39 -2.56
CA GLY A 182 -3.71 -9.77 -3.03
C GLY A 182 -2.82 -10.00 -4.26
N THR A 183 -2.91 -11.17 -4.88
CA THR A 183 -2.27 -11.44 -6.17
C THR A 183 -2.99 -10.75 -7.33
N VAL A 184 -4.25 -10.38 -7.12
CA VAL A 184 -5.08 -9.64 -8.06
C VAL A 184 -5.78 -8.54 -7.29
N GLY A 185 -5.74 -7.31 -7.78
CA GLY A 185 -6.54 -6.22 -7.26
C GLY A 185 -8.02 -6.46 -7.55
N GLN A 186 -8.92 -5.91 -6.74
CA GLN A 186 -10.35 -6.03 -6.96
C GLN A 186 -10.79 -5.16 -8.15
N ASN A 187 -11.78 -5.65 -8.89
CA ASN A 187 -12.39 -4.89 -9.97
C ASN A 187 -13.16 -3.68 -9.42
N GLY A 188 -13.17 -2.58 -10.17
CA GLY A 188 -14.09 -1.47 -9.92
C GLY A 188 -15.53 -1.82 -10.30
N GLU A 189 -16.46 -1.19 -9.65
CA GLU A 189 -17.88 -1.35 -9.96
C GLU A 189 -18.32 -0.45 -11.12
N ALA A 190 -19.24 -0.98 -11.93
CA ALA A 190 -19.85 -0.24 -13.03
C ALA A 190 -21.37 -0.45 -12.99
N TYR A 191 -22.12 0.64 -12.79
CA TYR A 191 -23.59 0.61 -12.81
C TYR A 191 -24.09 0.01 -14.12
N GLN A 192 -25.02 -0.96 -14.02
CA GLN A 192 -25.67 -1.70 -15.14
C GLN A 192 -24.74 -2.60 -15.98
N HIS A 193 -23.43 -2.59 -15.81
CA HIS A 193 -22.50 -3.37 -16.64
C HIS A 193 -21.77 -4.49 -15.88
N GLY A 194 -21.95 -4.57 -14.57
CA GLY A 194 -21.29 -5.57 -13.72
C GLY A 194 -19.79 -5.28 -13.44
N SER A 195 -19.22 -6.02 -12.51
CA SER A 195 -17.85 -5.81 -12.00
C SER A 195 -16.72 -6.24 -12.95
N THR A 196 -17.01 -6.67 -14.17
CA THR A 196 -16.00 -7.14 -15.13
C THR A 196 -15.46 -6.05 -16.05
N PHE A 197 -16.07 -4.88 -16.06
CA PHE A 197 -15.72 -3.80 -16.98
C PHE A 197 -14.41 -3.09 -16.63
N VAL A 198 -14.11 -2.94 -15.34
CA VAL A 198 -12.88 -2.30 -14.86
C VAL A 198 -12.10 -3.28 -14.04
N GLN A 199 -11.01 -3.77 -14.58
CA GLN A 199 -10.23 -4.84 -13.96
C GLN A 199 -9.20 -4.30 -12.96
N GLY A 200 -9.00 -5.07 -11.88
CA GLY A 200 -7.83 -4.90 -11.01
C GLY A 200 -6.54 -5.34 -11.71
N GLY A 201 -5.40 -4.85 -11.20
CA GLY A 201 -4.08 -5.31 -11.61
C GLY A 201 -3.83 -6.76 -11.21
N THR A 202 -3.03 -7.48 -11.99
CA THR A 202 -2.63 -8.88 -11.76
C THR A 202 -1.14 -9.00 -11.46
N GLN A 203 -0.59 -10.23 -11.43
CA GLN A 203 0.86 -10.44 -11.29
C GLN A 203 1.62 -10.28 -12.62
N SER A 204 0.95 -10.16 -13.73
CA SER A 204 1.57 -10.14 -15.07
C SER A 204 1.10 -8.97 -15.94
N ALA A 205 0.02 -8.30 -15.58
CA ALA A 205 -0.54 -7.21 -16.39
C ALA A 205 -1.30 -6.20 -15.53
N GLY A 206 -1.31 -4.96 -15.98
CA GLY A 206 -2.20 -3.94 -15.45
C GLY A 206 -3.67 -4.23 -15.78
N GLY A 207 -4.57 -3.73 -14.94
CA GLY A 207 -6.00 -3.81 -15.17
C GLY A 207 -6.40 -3.03 -16.43
N SER A 208 -7.38 -3.53 -17.15
CA SER A 208 -7.95 -2.88 -18.32
C SER A 208 -9.33 -2.29 -18.00
N SER A 209 -9.76 -1.34 -18.83
CA SER A 209 -11.14 -0.87 -18.88
C SER A 209 -11.73 -1.17 -20.26
N GLN A 210 -12.95 -1.69 -20.32
CA GLN A 210 -13.60 -2.05 -21.57
C GLN A 210 -14.60 -1.00 -22.08
N ILE A 211 -14.67 0.17 -21.45
CA ILE A 211 -15.72 1.14 -21.72
C ILE A 211 -15.27 2.18 -22.75
N ASN A 212 -16.01 2.24 -23.86
CA ASN A 212 -15.93 3.24 -24.94
C ASN A 212 -14.52 3.50 -25.51
N GLY A 213 -13.75 2.46 -25.80
CA GLY A 213 -12.53 2.54 -26.60
C GLY A 213 -11.32 3.17 -25.91
N ALA A 214 -11.42 3.49 -24.65
CA ALA A 214 -10.30 4.00 -23.85
C ALA A 214 -9.56 2.85 -23.19
N THR A 215 -8.69 2.18 -23.93
CA THR A 215 -7.62 1.32 -23.37
C THR A 215 -6.51 2.20 -22.80
N LEU A 216 -6.75 2.84 -21.69
CA LEU A 216 -5.66 3.46 -20.94
C LEU A 216 -5.10 2.40 -19.98
N ALA A 217 -4.07 1.75 -20.46
CA ALA A 217 -3.42 0.66 -19.76
C ALA A 217 -2.74 1.20 -18.49
N SER A 218 -3.09 0.60 -17.37
CA SER A 218 -2.26 0.63 -16.17
C SER A 218 -0.99 -0.17 -16.43
N GLY A 219 0.12 0.26 -15.83
CA GLY A 219 1.44 -0.36 -16.02
C GLY A 219 2.02 -0.91 -14.73
N PRO A 220 3.28 -1.37 -14.78
CA PRO A 220 4.05 -1.68 -13.59
C PRO A 220 4.15 -0.48 -12.66
N LEU A 221 3.82 -0.67 -11.39
CA LEU A 221 3.81 0.30 -10.30
C LEU A 221 2.79 1.46 -10.44
N VAL A 222 2.10 1.59 -11.56
CA VAL A 222 1.22 2.74 -11.85
C VAL A 222 -0.20 2.28 -12.14
N GLY A 223 -1.17 2.85 -11.42
CA GLY A 223 -2.60 2.72 -11.72
C GLY A 223 -2.97 3.46 -12.99
N GLY A 224 -4.02 3.00 -13.65
CA GLY A 224 -4.51 3.63 -14.88
C GLY A 224 -4.91 5.07 -14.64
N THR A 225 -4.40 5.97 -15.49
CA THR A 225 -4.82 7.36 -15.58
C THR A 225 -5.71 7.50 -16.81
N SER A 226 -6.79 8.21 -16.74
CA SER A 226 -7.71 8.31 -17.86
C SER A 226 -7.90 9.74 -18.35
N ASP A 227 -8.57 9.82 -19.48
CA ASP A 227 -9.33 10.96 -19.97
C ASP A 227 -10.12 11.64 -18.82
N PRO A 228 -10.33 12.96 -18.89
CA PRO A 228 -10.78 13.81 -17.76
C PRO A 228 -12.03 13.37 -16.98
N HIS A 229 -12.68 12.32 -17.39
CA HIS A 229 -14.00 11.94 -16.85
C HIS A 229 -14.06 10.57 -16.15
N CYS A 230 -12.96 9.91 -15.83
CA CYS A 230 -13.00 8.54 -15.29
C CYS A 230 -12.30 8.43 -13.94
N ALA A 231 -12.71 7.49 -13.09
CA ALA A 231 -12.04 7.22 -11.81
C ALA A 231 -10.66 6.62 -12.00
N GLY A 232 -9.70 7.01 -11.16
CA GLY A 232 -8.33 6.53 -11.24
C GLY A 232 -8.17 5.08 -10.76
N GLY A 233 -7.29 4.30 -11.39
CA GLY A 233 -6.90 2.97 -10.91
C GLY A 233 -5.91 3.04 -9.75
N GLY A 234 -5.91 2.05 -8.85
CA GLY A 234 -4.95 1.93 -7.76
C GLY A 234 -3.56 1.54 -8.24
N GLY A 235 -2.50 2.08 -7.61
CA GLY A 235 -1.12 1.66 -7.84
C GLY A 235 -0.85 0.27 -7.28
N GLY A 236 0.07 -0.52 -7.87
CA GLY A 236 0.38 -1.88 -7.41
C GLY A 236 1.61 -2.44 -8.10
N TYR A 237 1.91 -3.72 -7.87
CA TYR A 237 2.93 -4.42 -8.66
C TYR A 237 2.59 -4.27 -10.16
N TYR A 238 1.32 -4.49 -10.49
CA TYR A 238 0.66 -3.89 -11.63
C TYR A 238 -0.57 -3.12 -11.15
N GLY A 239 -0.78 -1.94 -11.69
CA GLY A 239 -1.88 -1.08 -11.28
C GLY A 239 -3.24 -1.56 -11.78
N GLY A 240 -4.31 -1.11 -11.16
CA GLY A 240 -5.68 -1.31 -11.58
C GLY A 240 -6.06 -0.44 -12.78
N GLY A 241 -7.06 -0.86 -13.55
CA GLY A 241 -7.61 -0.11 -14.68
C GLY A 241 -8.37 1.14 -14.24
N THR A 242 -8.50 2.10 -15.14
CA THR A 242 -9.32 3.30 -14.90
C THR A 242 -10.81 2.94 -14.99
N GLY A 243 -11.63 3.66 -14.26
CA GLY A 243 -13.07 3.72 -14.54
C GLY A 243 -13.32 4.21 -15.97
N GLY A 244 -14.53 4.03 -16.47
CA GLY A 244 -14.93 4.49 -17.78
C GLY A 244 -16.39 4.93 -17.78
N TYR A 245 -16.85 5.53 -18.88
CA TYR A 245 -18.27 5.88 -19.07
C TYR A 245 -19.11 4.62 -19.17
N THR A 246 -20.16 4.52 -18.35
CA THR A 246 -21.15 3.46 -18.43
C THR A 246 -22.44 3.90 -19.12
N GLU A 247 -22.83 5.15 -18.87
CA GLU A 247 -24.01 5.82 -19.42
C GLU A 247 -23.76 7.32 -19.46
N PRO A 248 -24.55 8.13 -20.17
CA PRO A 248 -24.44 9.57 -20.02
C PRO A 248 -24.52 9.95 -18.55
N ASP A 249 -23.49 10.64 -18.08
CA ASP A 249 -23.33 11.13 -16.71
C ASP A 249 -23.08 10.07 -15.61
N THR A 250 -22.73 8.82 -15.94
CA THR A 250 -22.39 7.77 -14.98
C THR A 250 -21.01 7.19 -15.30
N MET A 251 -20.14 7.08 -14.30
CA MET A 251 -18.76 6.65 -14.46
C MET A 251 -18.42 5.54 -13.50
N ALA A 252 -17.83 4.45 -14.00
CA ALA A 252 -17.38 3.33 -13.21
C ALA A 252 -16.27 3.73 -12.24
N GLY A 253 -16.15 3.01 -11.13
CA GLY A 253 -15.00 3.08 -10.24
C GLY A 253 -13.75 2.48 -10.88
N GLY A 254 -12.56 2.92 -10.46
CA GLY A 254 -11.29 2.36 -10.87
C GLY A 254 -11.02 0.99 -10.24
N GLY A 255 -10.24 0.14 -10.89
CA GLY A 255 -9.76 -1.13 -10.33
C GLY A 255 -8.65 -0.91 -9.29
N GLY A 256 -8.51 -1.84 -8.33
CA GLY A 256 -7.41 -1.84 -7.38
C GLY A 256 -6.11 -2.38 -7.99
N GLY A 257 -4.95 -1.96 -7.47
CA GLY A 257 -3.64 -2.49 -7.86
C GLY A 257 -3.34 -3.83 -7.18
N SER A 258 -2.53 -4.69 -7.81
CA SER A 258 -2.10 -5.95 -7.22
C SER A 258 -1.00 -5.75 -6.18
N GLY A 259 -0.92 -6.64 -5.20
CA GLY A 259 0.22 -6.75 -4.30
C GLY A 259 1.32 -7.64 -4.88
N TYR A 260 2.47 -7.70 -4.22
CA TYR A 260 3.60 -8.55 -4.60
C TYR A 260 4.46 -8.92 -3.40
N VAL A 261 4.97 -10.14 -3.41
CA VAL A 261 6.04 -10.59 -2.52
C VAL A 261 7.08 -11.35 -3.34
N HIS A 262 8.34 -10.95 -3.21
CA HIS A 262 9.43 -11.57 -3.97
C HIS A 262 9.62 -13.03 -3.52
N PRO A 263 9.53 -14.02 -4.43
CA PRO A 263 9.45 -15.43 -4.06
C PRO A 263 10.72 -15.99 -3.40
N SER A 264 11.89 -15.39 -3.66
CA SER A 264 13.17 -15.88 -3.15
C SER A 264 13.79 -15.03 -2.04
N LEU A 265 13.37 -13.77 -1.91
CA LEU A 265 13.94 -12.84 -0.91
C LEU A 265 13.15 -12.81 0.39
N LEU A 266 11.89 -13.24 0.35
CA LEU A 266 10.99 -13.21 1.49
C LEU A 266 10.58 -14.62 1.92
N THR A 267 10.38 -14.76 3.23
CA THR A 267 9.78 -15.94 3.86
C THR A 267 8.57 -15.51 4.69
N ASN A 268 7.72 -16.47 5.10
CA ASN A 268 6.51 -16.20 5.91
C ASN A 268 5.64 -15.10 5.30
N THR A 269 5.43 -15.17 3.99
CA THR A 269 4.77 -14.11 3.23
C THR A 269 3.26 -14.15 3.38
N THR A 270 2.65 -12.98 3.37
CA THR A 270 1.19 -12.78 3.35
C THR A 270 0.85 -11.70 2.33
N LEU A 271 -0.11 -11.98 1.46
CA LEU A 271 -0.76 -11.01 0.59
C LEU A 271 -2.25 -11.06 0.84
N THR A 272 -2.85 -9.92 1.18
CA THR A 272 -4.29 -9.83 1.44
C THR A 272 -4.89 -8.70 0.62
N GLN A 273 -5.95 -9.02 -0.11
CA GLN A 273 -6.75 -8.06 -0.85
C GLN A 273 -7.67 -7.31 0.13
N ALA A 274 -7.83 -6.02 -0.07
CA ALA A 274 -8.84 -5.24 0.63
C ALA A 274 -10.26 -5.68 0.19
N ASN A 275 -11.21 -5.52 1.08
CA ASN A 275 -12.61 -5.75 0.74
C ASN A 275 -13.28 -4.40 0.49
N ARG A 276 -13.35 -4.00 -0.77
CA ARG A 276 -13.84 -2.68 -1.20
C ARG A 276 -13.19 -1.53 -0.43
N ASP A 277 -13.96 -0.80 0.38
CA ASP A 277 -13.55 0.34 1.20
C ASP A 277 -12.79 -0.05 2.46
N VAL A 278 -12.82 -1.32 2.85
CA VAL A 278 -12.17 -1.80 4.07
C VAL A 278 -10.74 -2.24 3.75
N VAL A 279 -9.78 -1.62 4.41
CA VAL A 279 -8.36 -1.98 4.29
C VAL A 279 -8.11 -3.43 4.68
N ALA A 280 -7.19 -4.08 3.98
CA ALA A 280 -6.78 -5.44 4.31
C ALA A 280 -6.05 -5.50 5.65
N ASN A 281 -6.26 -6.60 6.39
CA ASN A 281 -5.56 -6.90 7.64
C ASN A 281 -5.72 -5.83 8.75
N ALA A 282 -6.87 -5.16 8.82
CA ALA A 282 -7.18 -4.16 9.85
C ALA A 282 -7.20 -4.74 11.28
N GLY A 283 -7.35 -6.05 11.43
CA GLY A 283 -7.30 -6.75 12.73
C GLY A 283 -5.88 -7.03 13.25
N SER A 284 -4.83 -6.70 12.51
CA SER A 284 -3.45 -6.86 12.98
C SER A 284 -3.16 -5.94 14.15
N SER A 285 -2.44 -6.44 15.16
CA SER A 285 -1.94 -5.62 16.27
C SER A 285 -0.95 -4.54 15.84
N LEU A 286 -0.41 -4.63 14.63
CA LEU A 286 0.49 -3.66 14.02
C LEU A 286 -0.25 -2.66 13.13
N TYR A 287 -1.56 -2.84 12.90
CA TYR A 287 -2.34 -1.91 12.10
C TYR A 287 -2.51 -0.57 12.85
N PRO A 288 -2.08 0.55 12.26
CA PRO A 288 -2.08 1.83 12.98
C PRO A 288 -3.46 2.51 13.08
N GLY A 289 -4.53 1.85 12.63
CA GLY A 289 -5.93 2.30 12.81
C GLY A 289 -6.44 3.37 11.84
N SER A 290 -5.56 4.03 11.07
CA SER A 290 -5.95 5.17 10.22
C SER A 290 -5.19 5.20 8.89
N VAL A 291 -4.97 4.04 8.27
CA VAL A 291 -4.24 3.93 6.99
C VAL A 291 -4.98 2.99 6.04
N GLY A 292 -4.84 3.23 4.77
CA GLY A 292 -5.35 2.37 3.71
C GLY A 292 -6.88 2.18 3.69
N ASN A 293 -7.63 2.84 4.55
CA ASN A 293 -9.09 2.76 4.62
C ASN A 293 -9.74 3.94 3.92
N HIS A 294 -10.94 3.73 3.37
CA HIS A 294 -11.76 4.84 2.89
C HIS A 294 -12.78 5.21 4.00
N PRO A 295 -12.78 6.46 4.49
CA PRO A 295 -13.64 6.84 5.62
C PRO A 295 -15.13 6.82 5.35
N GLY A 296 -15.55 6.59 4.09
CA GLY A 296 -16.93 6.71 3.64
C GLY A 296 -17.35 8.16 3.38
N GLY A 297 -18.41 8.34 2.61
CA GLY A 297 -18.98 9.65 2.28
C GLY A 297 -18.57 10.21 0.92
N ALA A 298 -19.30 11.22 0.48
CA ALA A 298 -19.02 11.99 -0.72
C ALA A 298 -17.89 13.01 -0.45
N ASN A 299 -17.10 13.32 -1.47
CA ASN A 299 -16.02 14.30 -1.39
C ASN A 299 -14.98 14.00 -0.30
N VAL A 300 -14.69 12.73 -0.07
CA VAL A 300 -13.75 12.29 0.96
C VAL A 300 -12.53 11.67 0.29
N ALA A 301 -11.34 12.15 0.68
CA ALA A 301 -10.09 11.51 0.30
C ALA A 301 -9.95 10.16 1.02
N GLY A 302 -9.29 9.19 0.36
CA GLY A 302 -8.85 7.98 1.01
C GLY A 302 -7.84 8.25 2.12
N GLN A 303 -7.44 7.21 2.83
CA GLN A 303 -6.32 7.27 3.77
C GLN A 303 -5.03 6.81 3.09
N ARG A 304 -3.90 7.41 3.50
CA ARG A 304 -2.57 7.06 3.00
C ARG A 304 -2.19 5.63 3.31
N GLY A 305 -1.15 5.15 2.64
CA GLY A 305 -0.49 3.90 2.96
C GLY A 305 0.43 3.98 4.19
N HIS A 306 1.06 2.84 4.52
CA HIS A 306 1.92 2.71 5.68
C HIS A 306 2.94 1.58 5.47
N VAL A 307 4.15 1.73 6.02
CA VAL A 307 5.15 0.65 6.04
C VAL A 307 5.79 0.57 7.42
N ILE A 308 5.94 -0.66 7.92
CA ILE A 308 6.66 -0.99 9.15
C ILE A 308 7.77 -1.97 8.81
N ILE A 309 8.97 -1.72 9.33
CA ILE A 309 10.09 -2.66 9.33
C ILE A 309 10.50 -2.85 10.78
N ARG A 310 10.45 -4.09 11.29
CA ARG A 310 10.85 -4.37 12.66
C ARG A 310 11.79 -5.56 12.77
N TYR A 311 12.66 -5.53 13.73
CA TYR A 311 13.60 -6.60 14.03
C TYR A 311 13.94 -6.62 15.53
N LEU A 312 14.41 -7.77 16.03
CA LEU A 312 14.79 -7.91 17.43
C LEU A 312 15.92 -6.93 17.79
N ALA A 313 15.73 -6.17 18.87
CA ALA A 313 16.67 -5.17 19.36
C ALA A 313 17.81 -5.76 20.20
N ARG A 314 18.16 -7.06 19.99
CA ARG A 314 19.15 -7.79 20.81
C ARG A 314 20.45 -8.07 20.05
#